data_50d5c3688232ce7821b81461968c971a
#
_entry.id   50d5c3688232ce7821b81461968c971a
#
_cell.length_a   1.000
_cell.length_b   1.000
_cell.length_c   1.000
_cell.angle_alpha   90.00
_cell.angle_beta   90.00
_cell.angle_gamma   90.00
#
_symmetry.space_group_name_H-M   'P 1'
#
loop_
_entity.id
_entity.type
_entity.pdbx_description
1 polymer ?
#
loop_
_entity_poly.entity_id
_entity_poly.type
_entity_poly.pdbx_seq_one_letter_code
_entity_poly.pdbx_strand_id
1 'polypeptide(L)'
;SVARGLGDVYKRQIANEIAGSSAPTSGSEHLISHALDKMLEHPQLHGIQVGIATYLMSVVQDHRYRRVDTIFTQTGFWDYVKTLDLRREDFEKAVDLAPSIKPFRYTYLHEQQYRDRAKELLHTDARLQEILK
;
A
#
# COMPACT_ATOMS: atom_id res chain seq x y z
N SER A 1 -2.12 -16.23 18.69
CA SER A 1 -2.63 -15.11 19.47
C SER A 1 -3.79 -14.42 18.78
N VAL A 2 -4.55 -13.65 19.52
CA VAL A 2 -5.68 -12.88 18.98
C VAL A 2 -5.21 -11.92 17.91
N ALA A 3 -4.10 -11.23 18.16
CA ALA A 3 -3.54 -10.27 17.20
C ALA A 3 -3.13 -10.94 15.89
N ARG A 4 -2.58 -12.14 15.96
CA ARG A 4 -2.21 -12.90 14.77
C ARG A 4 -3.43 -13.36 14.00
N GLY A 5 -4.48 -13.80 14.71
CA GLY A 5 -5.75 -14.18 14.08
C GLY A 5 -6.41 -13.01 13.37
N LEU A 6 -6.39 -11.81 13.98
CA LEU A 6 -6.88 -10.60 13.35
C LEU A 6 -6.08 -10.27 12.08
N GLY A 7 -4.75 -10.41 12.12
CA GLY A 7 -3.92 -10.18 10.95
C GLY A 7 -4.30 -11.10 9.79
N ASP A 8 -4.55 -12.38 10.06
CA ASP A 8 -4.95 -13.35 9.05
C ASP A 8 -6.34 -13.04 8.50
N VAL A 9 -7.28 -12.61 9.34
CA VAL A 9 -8.63 -12.21 8.92
C VAL A 9 -8.54 -11.00 7.99
N TYR A 10 -7.79 -9.97 8.38
CA TYR A 10 -7.62 -8.79 7.54
C TYR A 10 -6.93 -9.13 6.22
N LYS A 11 -5.93 -10.01 6.24
CA LYS A 11 -5.23 -10.43 5.03
C LYS A 11 -6.18 -11.03 4.00
N ARG A 12 -7.06 -11.95 4.44
CA ARG A 12 -8.03 -12.59 3.55
C ARG A 12 -9.09 -11.61 3.07
N GLN A 13 -9.62 -10.81 3.98
CA GLN A 13 -10.66 -9.83 3.66
C GLN A 13 -10.14 -8.79 2.69
N ILE A 14 -8.95 -8.26 2.93
CA ILE A 14 -8.32 -7.27 2.06
C ILE A 14 -8.06 -7.86 0.68
N ALA A 15 -7.55 -9.08 0.60
CA ALA A 15 -7.29 -9.73 -0.68
C ALA A 15 -8.57 -9.84 -1.51
N ASN A 16 -9.68 -10.25 -0.87
CA ASN A 16 -10.98 -10.37 -1.54
C ASN A 16 -11.51 -9.02 -2.01
N GLU A 17 -11.40 -8.00 -1.16
CA GLU A 17 -11.90 -6.66 -1.48
C GLU A 17 -11.05 -5.99 -2.56
N ILE A 18 -9.74 -6.18 -2.54
CA ILE A 18 -8.84 -5.66 -3.57
C ILE A 18 -9.20 -6.28 -4.91
N ALA A 19 -9.39 -7.59 -4.96
CA ALA A 19 -9.78 -8.29 -6.19
C ALA A 19 -11.07 -7.75 -6.78
N GLY A 20 -12.04 -7.37 -5.91
CA GLY A 20 -13.33 -6.86 -6.34
C GLY A 20 -13.35 -5.38 -6.70
N SER A 21 -12.49 -4.56 -6.06
CA SER A 21 -12.63 -3.10 -6.12
C SER A 21 -11.52 -2.37 -6.85
N SER A 22 -10.32 -2.93 -6.93
CA SER A 22 -9.17 -2.19 -7.44
C SER A 22 -8.38 -2.91 -8.52
N ALA A 23 -8.84 -4.04 -8.99
CA ALA A 23 -8.20 -4.71 -10.10
C ALA A 23 -8.53 -4.00 -11.41
N PRO A 24 -7.58 -3.80 -12.32
CA PRO A 24 -6.15 -4.06 -12.17
C PRO A 24 -5.39 -2.79 -11.75
N THR A 25 -4.59 -2.88 -10.72
CA THR A 25 -3.76 -1.76 -10.28
C THR A 25 -2.39 -1.76 -10.95
N SER A 26 -2.23 -2.44 -12.06
CA SER A 26 -0.99 -2.55 -12.84
C SER A 26 0.17 -3.27 -12.13
N GLY A 27 -0.01 -3.77 -10.92
CA GLY A 27 1.04 -4.48 -10.17
C GLY A 27 1.96 -3.58 -9.35
N SER A 28 1.77 -2.28 -9.39
CA SER A 28 2.61 -1.34 -8.64
C SER A 28 2.56 -1.57 -7.13
N GLU A 29 1.40 -1.90 -6.59
CA GLU A 29 1.22 -2.17 -5.17
C GLU A 29 2.03 -3.38 -4.71
N HIS A 30 2.14 -4.40 -5.55
CA HIS A 30 2.97 -5.56 -5.24
C HIS A 30 4.46 -5.22 -5.27
N LEU A 31 4.88 -4.36 -6.18
CA LEU A 31 6.26 -3.92 -6.24
C LEU A 31 6.65 -3.14 -5.00
N ILE A 32 5.76 -2.28 -4.49
CA ILE A 32 6.01 -1.56 -3.24
C ILE A 32 6.17 -2.55 -2.09
N SER A 33 5.29 -3.53 -1.99
CA SER A 33 5.36 -4.53 -0.93
C SER A 33 6.65 -5.34 -1.02
N HIS A 34 7.04 -5.78 -2.20
CA HIS A 34 8.30 -6.51 -2.40
C HIS A 34 9.50 -5.64 -2.05
N ALA A 35 9.46 -4.35 -2.40
CA ALA A 35 10.54 -3.43 -2.05
C ALA A 35 10.66 -3.29 -0.54
N LEU A 36 9.55 -3.17 0.17
CA LEU A 36 9.55 -3.12 1.64
C LEU A 36 10.12 -4.41 2.24
N ASP A 37 9.73 -5.56 1.71
CA ASP A 37 10.25 -6.85 2.17
C ASP A 37 11.77 -6.93 1.99
N LYS A 38 12.28 -6.37 0.90
CA LYS A 38 13.72 -6.38 0.61
C LYS A 38 14.50 -5.40 1.47
N MET A 39 13.92 -4.24 1.76
CA MET A 39 14.58 -3.15 2.48
C MET A 39 14.58 -3.34 3.99
N LEU A 40 13.46 -3.82 4.54
CA LEU A 40 13.24 -3.82 5.97
C LEU A 40 13.69 -5.14 6.60
N GLU A 41 14.30 -5.02 7.78
CA GLU A 41 14.68 -6.21 8.56
C GLU A 41 13.45 -6.94 9.08
N HIS A 42 12.42 -6.19 9.48
CA HIS A 42 11.18 -6.74 10.02
C HIS A 42 9.98 -6.11 9.29
N PRO A 43 9.70 -6.53 8.04
CA PRO A 43 8.57 -5.97 7.30
C PRO A 43 7.24 -6.43 7.92
N GLN A 44 6.22 -5.63 7.69
CA GLN A 44 4.87 -5.99 8.08
C GLN A 44 4.32 -7.12 7.21
N LEU A 45 3.18 -7.66 7.60
CA LEU A 45 2.50 -8.68 6.81
C LEU A 45 2.24 -8.16 5.39
N HIS A 46 2.38 -9.05 4.41
CA HIS A 46 2.23 -8.70 3.00
C HIS A 46 0.89 -8.00 2.72
N GLY A 47 -0.20 -8.52 3.27
CA GLY A 47 -1.54 -7.93 3.07
C GLY A 47 -1.65 -6.50 3.59
N ILE A 48 -0.95 -6.17 4.67
CA ILE A 48 -0.93 -4.81 5.22
C ILE A 48 -0.18 -3.88 4.25
N GLN A 49 0.99 -4.30 3.81
CA GLN A 49 1.81 -3.52 2.89
C GLN A 49 1.10 -3.31 1.55
N VAL A 50 0.53 -4.37 1.00
CA VAL A 50 -0.22 -4.31 -0.25
C VAL A 50 -1.48 -3.43 -0.09
N GLY A 51 -2.17 -3.52 1.03
CA GLY A 51 -3.36 -2.71 1.28
C GLY A 51 -3.06 -1.21 1.25
N ILE A 52 -2.02 -0.79 1.97
CA ILE A 52 -1.62 0.61 1.99
C ILE A 52 -1.15 1.05 0.60
N ALA A 53 -0.34 0.22 -0.06
CA ALA A 53 0.15 0.52 -1.39
C ALA A 53 -0.99 0.58 -2.42
N THR A 54 -2.01 -0.24 -2.27
CA THR A 54 -3.20 -0.21 -3.11
C THR A 54 -3.94 1.11 -2.98
N TYR A 55 -4.13 1.58 -1.74
CA TYR A 55 -4.73 2.89 -1.54
C TYR A 55 -3.89 4.00 -2.19
N LEU A 56 -2.58 4.00 -1.91
CA LEU A 56 -1.67 5.00 -2.49
C LEU A 56 -1.77 5.03 -4.02
N MET A 57 -1.66 3.87 -4.65
CA MET A 57 -1.69 3.80 -6.12
C MET A 57 -3.07 4.14 -6.68
N SER A 58 -4.14 3.84 -5.95
CA SER A 58 -5.49 4.26 -6.35
C SER A 58 -5.60 5.77 -6.42
N VAL A 59 -5.00 6.50 -5.48
CA VAL A 59 -4.98 7.96 -5.51
C VAL A 59 -4.07 8.47 -6.62
N VAL A 60 -2.89 7.86 -6.81
CA VAL A 60 -1.97 8.22 -7.90
C VAL A 60 -2.67 8.14 -9.25
N GLN A 61 -3.43 7.07 -9.46
CA GLN A 61 -4.13 6.81 -10.72
C GLN A 61 -5.49 7.48 -10.80
N ASP A 62 -5.94 8.10 -9.72
CA ASP A 62 -7.28 8.67 -9.59
C ASP A 62 -8.35 7.62 -9.96
N HIS A 63 -8.18 6.40 -9.43
CA HIS A 63 -9.04 5.28 -9.77
C HIS A 63 -9.60 4.61 -8.51
N ARG A 64 -10.88 4.88 -8.23
CA ARG A 64 -11.66 4.23 -7.16
C ARG A 64 -11.06 4.38 -5.74
N TYR A 65 -10.21 5.39 -5.51
CA TYR A 65 -9.58 5.53 -4.20
C TYR A 65 -10.59 5.77 -3.07
N ARG A 66 -11.73 6.41 -3.36
CA ARG A 66 -12.80 6.61 -2.37
C ARG A 66 -13.44 5.30 -1.96
N ARG A 67 -13.60 4.39 -2.92
CA ARG A 67 -14.13 3.06 -2.63
C ARG A 67 -13.17 2.25 -1.79
N VAL A 68 -11.88 2.29 -2.12
CA VAL A 68 -10.84 1.63 -1.32
C VAL A 68 -10.85 2.19 0.10
N ASP A 69 -10.88 3.49 0.25
CA ASP A 69 -10.92 4.15 1.56
C ASP A 69 -12.15 3.74 2.36
N THR A 70 -13.32 3.69 1.73
CA THR A 70 -14.56 3.27 2.37
C THR A 70 -14.47 1.83 2.86
N ILE A 71 -13.98 0.92 2.03
CA ILE A 71 -13.83 -0.49 2.39
C ILE A 71 -12.88 -0.63 3.57
N PHE A 72 -11.74 0.04 3.51
CA PHE A 72 -10.74 -0.05 4.58
C PHE A 72 -11.22 0.59 5.88
N THR A 73 -12.09 1.58 5.80
CA THR A 73 -12.75 2.15 6.98
C THR A 73 -13.74 1.14 7.58
N GLN A 74 -14.58 0.57 6.75
CA GLN A 74 -15.64 -0.35 7.19
C GLN A 74 -15.10 -1.65 7.78
N THR A 75 -13.99 -2.14 7.25
CA THR A 75 -13.37 -3.38 7.72
C THR A 75 -12.50 -3.18 8.96
N GLY A 76 -12.28 -1.93 9.40
CA GLY A 76 -11.39 -1.63 10.50
C GLY A 76 -9.91 -1.67 10.15
N PHE A 77 -9.58 -1.77 8.85
CA PHE A 77 -8.19 -1.84 8.40
C PHE A 77 -7.40 -0.61 8.83
N TRP A 78 -7.95 0.60 8.60
CA TRP A 78 -7.26 1.83 8.98
C TRP A 78 -7.03 1.92 10.49
N ASP A 79 -8.03 1.53 11.29
CA ASP A 79 -7.89 1.55 12.75
C ASP A 79 -6.79 0.60 13.22
N TYR A 80 -6.68 -0.56 12.58
CA TYR A 80 -5.62 -1.51 12.89
C TYR A 80 -4.25 -0.96 12.47
N VAL A 81 -4.13 -0.42 11.27
CA VAL A 81 -2.84 0.08 10.74
C VAL A 81 -2.28 1.22 11.59
N LYS A 82 -3.15 2.05 12.16
CA LYS A 82 -2.73 3.14 13.06
C LYS A 82 -1.96 2.65 14.27
N THR A 83 -2.20 1.41 14.69
CA THR A 83 -1.50 0.85 15.86
C THR A 83 -0.09 0.37 15.53
N LEU A 84 0.26 0.32 14.25
CA LEU A 84 1.56 -0.18 13.80
C LEU A 84 2.58 0.95 13.66
N ASP A 85 3.84 0.58 13.68
CA ASP A 85 4.95 1.53 13.46
C ASP A 85 5.35 1.53 11.99
N LEU A 86 4.48 2.10 11.16
CA LEU A 86 4.69 2.20 9.71
C LEU A 86 5.26 3.58 9.39
N ARG A 87 6.43 3.60 8.79
CA ARG A 87 7.17 4.85 8.54
C ARG A 87 7.00 5.34 7.12
N ARG A 88 6.67 6.61 6.99
CA ARG A 88 6.52 7.27 5.69
C ARG A 88 7.78 7.14 4.85
N GLU A 89 8.94 7.35 5.46
CA GLU A 89 10.22 7.27 4.74
C GLU A 89 10.48 5.92 4.12
N ASP A 90 10.02 4.84 4.76
CA ASP A 90 10.17 3.49 4.21
C ASP A 90 9.36 3.33 2.92
N PHE A 91 8.15 3.87 2.91
CA PHE A 91 7.31 3.85 1.69
C PHE A 91 7.90 4.71 0.58
N GLU A 92 8.50 5.85 0.91
CA GLU A 92 9.18 6.67 -0.09
C GLU A 92 10.32 5.93 -0.76
N LYS A 93 11.15 5.28 0.03
CA LYS A 93 12.27 4.47 -0.48
C LYS A 93 11.76 3.30 -1.30
N ALA A 94 10.67 2.67 -0.85
CA ALA A 94 10.07 1.55 -1.58
C ALA A 94 9.53 1.98 -2.95
N VAL A 95 8.93 3.16 -3.05
CA VAL A 95 8.47 3.71 -4.32
C VAL A 95 9.64 3.86 -5.29
N ASP A 96 10.76 4.40 -4.83
CA ASP A 96 11.95 4.58 -5.68
C ASP A 96 12.62 3.25 -6.04
N LEU A 97 12.56 2.27 -5.15
CA LEU A 97 13.15 0.95 -5.39
C LEU A 97 12.27 0.07 -6.27
N ALA A 98 10.96 0.32 -6.28
CA ALA A 98 9.99 -0.55 -6.95
C ALA A 98 10.33 -0.92 -8.40
N PRO A 99 10.75 0.02 -9.27
CA PRO A 99 11.10 -0.35 -10.65
C PRO A 99 12.21 -1.38 -10.75
N SER A 100 13.16 -1.39 -9.82
CA SER A 100 14.28 -2.33 -9.83
C SER A 100 13.89 -3.75 -9.43
N ILE A 101 12.74 -3.93 -8.80
CA ILE A 101 12.25 -5.25 -8.39
C ILE A 101 11.90 -6.10 -9.62
N LYS A 102 11.25 -5.48 -10.61
CA LYS A 102 10.93 -6.14 -11.88
C LYS A 102 11.18 -5.16 -13.03
N PRO A 103 12.44 -4.96 -13.43
CA PRO A 103 12.79 -3.91 -14.38
C PRO A 103 12.21 -4.11 -15.78
N PHE A 104 11.85 -5.34 -16.14
CA PHE A 104 11.33 -5.64 -17.48
C PHE A 104 9.80 -5.66 -17.53
N ARG A 105 9.12 -5.44 -16.42
CA ARG A 105 7.66 -5.42 -16.36
C ARG A 105 7.18 -4.00 -16.10
N TYR A 106 6.52 -3.41 -17.08
CA TYR A 106 6.01 -2.05 -16.95
C TYR A 106 4.92 -1.97 -15.87
N THR A 107 5.06 -0.97 -14.98
CA THR A 107 4.01 -0.51 -14.09
C THR A 107 4.05 1.02 -14.06
N TYR A 108 3.04 1.65 -13.45
CA TYR A 108 3.05 3.11 -13.30
C TYR A 108 4.32 3.61 -12.61
N LEU A 109 4.85 2.84 -11.66
CA LEU A 109 6.03 3.26 -10.89
C LEU A 109 7.33 3.21 -11.71
N HIS A 110 7.32 2.64 -12.91
CA HIS A 110 8.46 2.73 -13.82
C HIS A 110 8.59 4.13 -14.43
N GLU A 111 7.56 4.96 -14.32
CA GLU A 111 7.59 6.34 -14.81
C GLU A 111 7.84 7.32 -13.67
N GLN A 112 8.78 8.23 -13.87
CA GLN A 112 9.21 9.20 -12.86
C GLN A 112 8.04 10.05 -12.36
N GLN A 113 7.16 10.47 -13.24
CA GLN A 113 6.03 11.33 -12.88
C GLN A 113 5.11 10.67 -11.84
N TYR A 114 4.90 9.38 -11.94
CA TYR A 114 4.04 8.65 -11.00
C TYR A 114 4.76 8.36 -9.69
N ARG A 115 6.07 8.12 -9.72
CA ARG A 115 6.87 8.00 -8.49
C ARG A 115 6.85 9.32 -7.72
N ASP A 116 7.02 10.43 -8.41
CA ASP A 116 6.99 11.76 -7.79
C ASP A 116 5.62 12.04 -7.18
N ARG A 117 4.55 11.69 -7.88
CA ARG A 117 3.19 11.85 -7.38
C ARG A 117 2.95 11.00 -6.14
N ALA A 118 3.39 9.74 -6.17
CA ALA A 118 3.25 8.85 -5.02
C ALA A 118 3.98 9.39 -3.79
N LYS A 119 5.21 9.86 -3.97
CA LYS A 119 5.99 10.42 -2.86
C LYS A 119 5.36 11.71 -2.31
N GLU A 120 4.82 12.55 -3.18
CA GLU A 120 4.08 13.74 -2.75
C GLU A 120 2.87 13.36 -1.90
N LEU A 121 2.10 12.37 -2.34
CA LEU A 121 0.90 11.93 -1.63
C LEU A 121 1.22 11.34 -0.25
N LEU A 122 2.39 10.73 -0.09
CA LEU A 122 2.82 10.24 1.23
C LEU A 122 2.94 11.38 2.25
N HIS A 123 3.11 12.61 1.79
CA HIS A 123 3.21 13.79 2.66
C HIS A 123 1.93 14.64 2.69
N THR A 124 1.02 14.48 1.74
CA THR A 124 -0.12 15.39 1.58
C THR A 124 -1.48 14.74 1.73
N ASP A 125 -1.60 13.43 1.46
CA ASP A 125 -2.89 12.77 1.55
C ASP A 125 -3.33 12.62 3.00
N ALA A 126 -4.57 13.02 3.31
CA ALA A 126 -5.08 13.04 4.68
C ALA A 126 -5.05 11.66 5.34
N ARG A 127 -5.44 10.62 4.60
CA ARG A 127 -5.46 9.27 5.16
C ARG A 127 -4.04 8.77 5.44
N LEU A 128 -3.11 9.01 4.54
CA LEU A 128 -1.72 8.60 4.72
C LEU A 128 -1.05 9.35 5.86
N GLN A 129 -1.39 10.63 6.08
CA GLN A 129 -0.90 11.39 7.24
C GLN A 129 -1.38 10.77 8.55
N GLU A 130 -2.58 10.21 8.55
CA GLU A 130 -3.18 9.62 9.74
C GLU A 130 -2.53 8.29 10.11
N ILE A 131 -2.15 7.47 9.14
CA ILE A 131 -1.68 6.10 9.38
C ILE A 131 -0.15 5.93 9.38
N LEU A 132 0.59 6.84 8.75
CA LEU A 132 2.06 6.75 8.65
C LEU A 132 2.73 7.70 9.64
N LYS A 133 3.91 7.30 10.09
CA LYS A 133 4.72 8.07 11.06
C LYS A 133 6.02 8.61 10.50
#